data_ecb154a4a7081bd22b3cafcc4003511d
#
_entry.id   ecb154a4a7081bd22b3cafcc4003511d
#
_cell.length_a   1.000
_cell.length_b   1.000
_cell.length_c   1.000
_cell.angle_alpha   90.00
_cell.angle_beta   90.00
_cell.angle_gamma   90.00
#
_symmetry.space_group_name_H-M   'P 1'
#
loop_
_entity.id
_entity.type
_entity.pdbx_description
1 polymer ?
#
loop_
_entity_poly.entity_id
_entity_poly.type
_entity_poly.pdbx_seq_one_letter_code
_entity_poly.pdbx_strand_id
1 'polypeptide(L)'
;GGDYNLVHLSEVGIWKATEGKKPEDIVRSACSGILLKPYTMIVYESTANGTGNFFHREYTAAKKGDSQFEAMFVSWFDIEQYTLAFNSDKEKQGFAEWLYKNRNNENTSSEREECGKYLWWLWEKGATLEAINWYIAERRKYNDHGQMAAEFPSDDIEAFVHSGARIFDKYKVDAMRKTCKKPKYVGEVYADTDEGKNALQNLRFMEDKQGLLHIWELPEIDEKEVVT
;
A
#
# COMPACT_ATOMS: atom_id res chain seq x y z
N GLY A 1 -29.25 23.04 7.51
CA GLY A 1 -28.20 22.82 6.54
C GLY A 1 -28.04 24.05 5.67
N GLY A 2 -26.80 24.43 5.41
CA GLY A 2 -26.50 25.49 4.44
C GLY A 2 -26.07 24.86 3.12
N ASP A 3 -26.34 25.55 2.02
CA ASP A 3 -25.81 25.16 0.72
C ASP A 3 -24.39 25.72 0.59
N TYR A 4 -23.43 24.82 0.40
CA TYR A 4 -22.02 25.17 0.24
C TYR A 4 -21.57 24.88 -1.19
N ASN A 5 -20.64 25.68 -1.69
CA ASN A 5 -19.99 25.42 -3.00
C ASN A 5 -18.69 24.63 -2.88
N LEU A 6 -18.08 24.61 -1.69
CA LEU A 6 -16.84 23.92 -1.41
C LEU A 6 -16.95 23.16 -0.09
N VAL A 7 -16.56 21.90 -0.10
CA VAL A 7 -16.28 21.09 1.10
C VAL A 7 -14.87 20.59 1.01
N HIS A 8 -14.08 20.86 2.04
CA HIS A 8 -12.75 20.32 2.24
C HIS A 8 -12.75 19.46 3.51
N LEU A 9 -12.54 18.17 3.34
CA LEU A 9 -12.42 17.20 4.42
C LEU A 9 -10.94 16.84 4.57
N SER A 10 -10.36 17.30 5.68
CA SER A 10 -8.94 17.14 5.98
C SER A 10 -8.70 15.90 6.84
N GLU A 11 -7.54 15.26 6.64
CA GLU A 11 -7.05 14.10 7.41
C GLU A 11 -8.01 12.90 7.42
N VAL A 12 -8.69 12.67 6.28
CA VAL A 12 -9.71 11.61 6.16
C VAL A 12 -9.15 10.21 6.39
N GLY A 13 -7.86 9.99 6.12
CA GLY A 13 -7.18 8.72 6.31
C GLY A 13 -7.06 8.28 7.78
N ILE A 14 -7.09 9.22 8.73
CA ILE A 14 -7.01 8.92 10.16
C ILE A 14 -8.38 8.83 10.85
N TRP A 15 -9.46 9.08 10.12
CA TRP A 15 -10.80 8.97 10.68
C TRP A 15 -11.13 7.52 11.05
N LYS A 16 -11.49 7.32 12.31
CA LYS A 16 -11.82 5.99 12.84
C LYS A 16 -13.33 5.79 12.83
N ALA A 17 -13.75 4.58 12.47
CA ALA A 17 -15.10 4.15 12.74
C ALA A 17 -15.31 4.05 14.26
N THR A 18 -16.34 4.71 14.77
CA THR A 18 -16.80 4.60 16.15
C THR A 18 -18.19 3.97 16.18
N GLU A 19 -18.62 3.50 17.37
CA GLU A 19 -20.00 3.01 17.56
C GLU A 19 -21.00 4.12 17.15
N GLY A 20 -21.74 3.88 16.05
CA GLY A 20 -22.73 4.79 15.50
C GLY A 20 -22.24 5.85 14.49
N LYS A 21 -20.93 5.94 14.20
CA LYS A 21 -20.41 6.85 13.15
C LYS A 21 -19.27 6.20 12.38
N LYS A 22 -19.50 5.97 11.10
CA LYS A 22 -18.47 5.57 10.15
C LYS A 22 -18.00 6.76 9.33
N PRO A 23 -16.75 6.77 8.83
CA PRO A 23 -16.28 7.83 7.93
C PRO A 23 -17.22 8.09 6.75
N GLU A 24 -17.80 7.04 6.17
CA GLU A 24 -18.76 7.10 5.08
C GLU A 24 -20.03 7.90 5.45
N ASP A 25 -20.51 7.74 6.67
CA ASP A 25 -21.71 8.46 7.16
C ASP A 25 -21.43 9.93 7.39
N ILE A 26 -20.23 10.26 7.90
CA ILE A 26 -19.78 11.65 8.09
C ILE A 26 -19.68 12.34 6.73
N VAL A 27 -19.02 11.71 5.77
CA VAL A 27 -18.84 12.22 4.40
C VAL A 27 -20.20 12.43 3.73
N ARG A 28 -21.09 11.43 3.78
CA ARG A 28 -22.42 11.52 3.20
C ARG A 28 -23.19 12.69 3.81
N SER A 29 -23.15 12.86 5.13
CA SER A 29 -23.84 13.96 5.81
C SER A 29 -23.25 15.33 5.46
N ALA A 30 -21.92 15.45 5.38
CA ALA A 30 -21.24 16.71 5.06
C ALA A 30 -21.44 17.12 3.60
N CYS A 31 -21.44 16.14 2.67
CA CYS A 31 -21.47 16.42 1.23
C CYS A 31 -22.88 16.40 0.63
N SER A 32 -23.92 15.96 1.37
CA SER A 32 -25.28 15.84 0.84
C SER A 32 -25.91 17.15 0.37
N GLY A 33 -25.43 18.29 0.84
CA GLY A 33 -25.90 19.63 0.42
C GLY A 33 -25.14 20.21 -0.77
N ILE A 34 -24.15 19.48 -1.32
CA ILE A 34 -23.37 19.98 -2.46
C ILE A 34 -23.90 19.37 -3.75
N LEU A 35 -24.42 20.22 -4.61
CA LEU A 35 -24.88 19.82 -5.93
C LEU A 35 -23.67 19.71 -6.88
N LEU A 36 -23.64 18.67 -7.72
CA LEU A 36 -22.66 18.52 -8.80
C LEU A 36 -23.02 19.50 -9.94
N LYS A 37 -22.55 20.73 -9.83
CA LYS A 37 -22.73 21.81 -10.82
C LYS A 37 -21.44 22.62 -10.94
N PRO A 38 -21.28 23.44 -11.99
CA PRO A 38 -20.14 24.34 -12.10
C PRO A 38 -19.93 25.17 -10.83
N TYR A 39 -18.66 25.36 -10.45
CA TYR A 39 -18.23 26.13 -9.27
C TYR A 39 -18.56 25.46 -7.91
N THR A 40 -18.77 24.14 -7.90
CA THR A 40 -18.80 23.35 -6.66
C THR A 40 -17.65 22.35 -6.64
N MET A 41 -17.11 22.07 -5.45
CA MET A 41 -15.97 21.17 -5.28
C MET A 41 -16.05 20.46 -3.94
N ILE A 42 -15.71 19.18 -3.96
CA ILE A 42 -15.50 18.36 -2.76
C ILE A 42 -14.06 17.86 -2.80
N VAL A 43 -13.31 18.13 -1.74
CA VAL A 43 -11.91 17.70 -1.59
C VAL A 43 -11.78 16.82 -0.37
N TYR A 44 -11.19 15.63 -0.56
CA TYR A 44 -10.66 14.79 0.52
C TYR A 44 -9.16 14.90 0.50
N GLU A 45 -8.57 15.30 1.61
CA GLU A 45 -7.14 15.41 1.77
C GLU A 45 -6.71 14.61 2.99
N SER A 46 -5.59 13.91 2.89
CA SER A 46 -4.97 13.21 4.02
C SER A 46 -3.55 12.76 3.69
N THR A 47 -2.74 12.60 4.73
CA THR A 47 -1.64 11.66 4.71
C THR A 47 -2.19 10.23 4.65
N ALA A 48 -1.43 9.32 4.04
CA ALA A 48 -1.80 7.92 4.01
C ALA A 48 -1.70 7.30 5.43
N ASN A 49 -2.61 6.41 5.76
CA ASN A 49 -2.63 5.71 7.06
C ASN A 49 -2.89 4.21 6.86
N GLY A 50 -2.01 3.56 6.10
CA GLY A 50 -2.13 2.14 5.75
C GLY A 50 -3.21 1.86 4.72
N THR A 51 -3.37 0.58 4.42
CA THR A 51 -4.32 0.09 3.42
C THR A 51 -5.66 -0.31 4.05
N GLY A 52 -6.74 -0.31 3.26
CA GLY A 52 -8.05 -0.85 3.65
C GLY A 52 -8.96 0.12 4.41
N ASN A 53 -8.50 1.31 4.83
CA ASN A 53 -9.35 2.33 5.43
C ASN A 53 -10.24 3.03 4.37
N PHE A 54 -11.13 3.90 4.82
CA PHE A 54 -12.04 4.64 3.94
C PHE A 54 -11.28 5.45 2.87
N PHE A 55 -10.29 6.25 3.26
CA PHE A 55 -9.54 7.10 2.34
C PHE A 55 -8.79 6.29 1.28
N HIS A 56 -8.13 5.18 1.69
CA HIS A 56 -7.46 4.29 0.74
C HIS A 56 -8.42 3.68 -0.29
N ARG A 57 -9.65 3.29 0.12
CA ARG A 57 -10.64 2.76 -0.81
C ARG A 57 -11.12 3.80 -1.80
N GLU A 58 -11.43 5.02 -1.33
CA GLU A 58 -11.84 6.14 -2.19
C GLU A 58 -10.73 6.54 -3.17
N TYR A 59 -9.50 6.68 -2.68
CA TYR A 59 -8.34 6.98 -3.51
C TYR A 59 -8.11 5.90 -4.59
N THR A 60 -8.20 4.64 -4.21
CA THR A 60 -8.01 3.52 -5.14
C THR A 60 -9.12 3.45 -6.19
N ALA A 61 -10.36 3.71 -5.80
CA ALA A 61 -11.49 3.79 -6.72
C ALA A 61 -11.32 4.95 -7.71
N ALA A 62 -10.93 6.14 -7.22
CA ALA A 62 -10.65 7.30 -8.06
C ALA A 62 -9.52 7.02 -9.06
N LYS A 63 -8.42 6.42 -8.62
CA LYS A 63 -7.28 6.04 -9.48
C LYS A 63 -7.67 5.05 -10.57
N LYS A 64 -8.65 4.18 -10.34
CA LYS A 64 -9.18 3.23 -11.31
C LYS A 64 -10.24 3.81 -12.26
N GLY A 65 -10.72 5.01 -11.99
CA GLY A 65 -11.84 5.61 -12.70
C GLY A 65 -13.21 5.07 -12.27
N ASP A 66 -13.29 4.37 -11.14
CA ASP A 66 -14.52 3.81 -10.55
C ASP A 66 -15.20 4.79 -9.58
N SER A 67 -14.81 6.06 -9.60
CA SER A 67 -15.31 7.12 -8.73
C SER A 67 -15.56 8.40 -9.51
N GLN A 68 -16.38 9.28 -8.97
CA GLN A 68 -16.54 10.66 -9.47
C GLN A 68 -15.38 11.59 -9.06
N PHE A 69 -14.48 11.13 -8.20
CA PHE A 69 -13.31 11.87 -7.76
C PHE A 69 -12.12 11.61 -8.69
N GLU A 70 -11.24 12.60 -8.76
CA GLU A 70 -9.92 12.47 -9.37
C GLU A 70 -8.88 12.26 -8.25
N ALA A 71 -8.00 11.28 -8.43
CA ALA A 71 -6.93 10.99 -7.48
C ALA A 71 -5.73 11.88 -7.78
N MET A 72 -5.24 12.59 -6.77
CA MET A 72 -4.01 13.37 -6.83
C MET A 72 -3.04 12.88 -5.74
N PHE A 73 -1.79 12.69 -6.11
CA PHE A 73 -0.71 12.40 -5.17
C PHE A 73 0.37 13.48 -5.31
N VAL A 74 0.86 13.98 -4.19
CA VAL A 74 1.96 14.95 -4.14
C VAL A 74 3.15 14.23 -3.52
N SER A 75 4.20 14.02 -4.33
CA SER A 75 5.45 13.41 -3.87
C SER A 75 6.23 14.40 -3.00
N TRP A 76 7.04 13.89 -2.08
CA TRP A 76 7.90 14.75 -1.27
C TRP A 76 8.80 15.65 -2.12
N PHE A 77 9.26 15.18 -3.28
CA PHE A 77 10.16 15.94 -4.17
C PHE A 77 9.43 16.98 -5.04
N ASP A 78 8.09 17.01 -5.03
CA ASP A 78 7.30 18.10 -5.62
C ASP A 78 7.28 19.34 -4.71
N ILE A 79 7.76 19.21 -3.47
CA ILE A 79 7.79 20.26 -2.47
C ILE A 79 9.17 20.93 -2.46
N GLU A 80 9.25 22.19 -2.88
CA GLU A 80 10.51 22.93 -3.10
C GLU A 80 11.45 22.96 -1.89
N GLN A 81 10.92 22.91 -0.68
CA GLN A 81 11.73 22.96 0.55
C GLN A 81 12.61 21.70 0.76
N TYR A 82 12.28 20.58 0.12
CA TYR A 82 13.04 19.33 0.28
C TYR A 82 14.14 19.21 -0.76
N THR A 83 15.03 20.18 -0.73
CA THR A 83 16.20 20.26 -1.61
C THR A 83 17.47 20.62 -0.82
N LEU A 84 18.59 20.08 -1.27
CA LEU A 84 19.91 20.42 -0.74
C LEU A 84 20.85 20.77 -1.90
N ALA A 85 21.25 22.03 -1.98
CA ALA A 85 22.13 22.50 -3.02
C ALA A 85 23.53 21.86 -2.93
N PHE A 86 24.17 21.70 -4.08
CA PHE A 86 25.58 21.32 -4.17
C PHE A 86 26.49 22.56 -3.96
N ASN A 87 27.66 22.32 -3.41
CA ASN A 87 28.63 23.44 -3.18
C ASN A 87 29.21 23.97 -4.48
N SER A 88 29.16 23.21 -5.57
CA SER A 88 29.67 23.62 -6.89
C SER A 88 29.03 22.78 -8.01
N ASP A 89 29.07 23.33 -9.23
CA ASP A 89 28.63 22.63 -10.44
C ASP A 89 29.44 21.34 -10.67
N LYS A 90 30.70 21.32 -10.31
CA LYS A 90 31.57 20.15 -10.41
C LYS A 90 31.09 19.02 -9.47
N GLU A 91 30.69 19.37 -8.25
CA GLU A 91 30.11 18.40 -7.29
C GLU A 91 28.78 17.84 -7.81
N LYS A 92 27.90 18.71 -8.31
CA LYS A 92 26.63 18.31 -8.93
C LYS A 92 26.84 17.38 -10.12
N GLN A 93 27.80 17.72 -11.02
CA GLN A 93 28.10 16.82 -12.14
C GLN A 93 28.67 15.49 -11.68
N GLY A 94 29.59 15.48 -10.72
CA GLY A 94 30.14 14.26 -10.15
C GLY A 94 29.07 13.36 -9.52
N PHE A 95 28.09 13.97 -8.84
CA PHE A 95 26.95 13.27 -8.28
C PHE A 95 26.04 12.66 -9.39
N ALA A 96 25.76 13.40 -10.44
CA ALA A 96 24.98 12.90 -11.58
C ALA A 96 25.67 11.70 -12.25
N GLU A 97 26.99 11.77 -12.46
CA GLU A 97 27.78 10.65 -13.01
C GLU A 97 27.76 9.42 -12.07
N TRP A 98 27.89 9.65 -10.76
CA TRP A 98 27.78 8.58 -9.76
C TRP A 98 26.41 7.94 -9.77
N LEU A 99 25.34 8.72 -9.80
CA LEU A 99 23.97 8.24 -9.84
C LEU A 99 23.71 7.36 -11.06
N TYR A 100 24.16 7.82 -12.23
CA TYR A 100 24.05 7.05 -13.48
C TYR A 100 24.83 5.72 -13.42
N LYS A 101 26.06 5.74 -12.89
CA LYS A 101 26.89 4.54 -12.74
C LYS A 101 26.27 3.51 -11.79
N ASN A 102 25.59 3.98 -10.75
CA ASN A 102 24.97 3.11 -9.73
C ASN A 102 23.50 2.78 -9.99
N ARG A 103 22.92 3.17 -11.13
CA ARG A 103 21.48 3.01 -11.42
C ARG A 103 20.92 1.58 -11.33
N ASN A 104 21.78 0.58 -11.38
CA ASN A 104 21.39 -0.83 -11.25
C ASN A 104 21.93 -1.46 -9.95
N ASN A 105 22.57 -0.70 -9.09
CA ASN A 105 23.14 -1.21 -7.84
C ASN A 105 22.04 -1.33 -6.78
N GLU A 106 21.78 -2.55 -6.33
CA GLU A 106 20.80 -2.86 -5.27
C GLU A 106 21.44 -2.95 -3.88
N ASN A 107 22.76 -2.82 -3.78
CA ASN A 107 23.47 -2.94 -2.51
C ASN A 107 23.61 -1.57 -1.83
N THR A 108 23.56 -1.58 -0.51
CA THR A 108 23.84 -0.43 0.36
C THR A 108 25.00 -0.77 1.27
N SER A 109 25.75 0.25 1.70
CA SER A 109 26.83 0.08 2.68
C SER A 109 26.30 0.04 4.12
N SER A 110 25.08 0.47 4.34
CA SER A 110 24.43 0.61 5.64
C SER A 110 22.92 0.53 5.50
N GLU A 111 22.22 0.07 6.54
CA GLU A 111 20.76 0.06 6.60
C GLU A 111 20.15 1.48 6.58
N ARG A 112 20.95 2.51 6.84
CA ARG A 112 20.55 3.93 6.81
C ARG A 112 20.84 4.61 5.48
N GLU A 113 21.14 3.85 4.44
CA GLU A 113 21.37 4.34 3.09
C GLU A 113 20.37 3.74 2.11
N GLU A 114 20.21 4.41 0.98
CA GLU A 114 19.48 3.87 -0.14
C GLU A 114 20.41 3.34 -1.23
N CYS A 115 19.94 2.33 -1.93
CA CYS A 115 20.68 1.79 -3.06
C CYS A 115 20.59 2.71 -4.29
N GLY A 116 21.61 2.63 -5.15
CA GLY A 116 21.68 3.45 -6.35
C GLY A 116 20.47 3.24 -7.28
N LYS A 117 19.92 2.03 -7.35
CA LYS A 117 18.72 1.72 -8.13
C LYS A 117 17.49 2.51 -7.66
N TYR A 118 17.29 2.64 -6.35
CA TYR A 118 16.18 3.42 -5.81
C TYR A 118 16.37 4.91 -6.07
N LEU A 119 17.58 5.44 -5.86
CA LEU A 119 17.88 6.84 -6.12
C LEU A 119 17.73 7.19 -7.60
N TRP A 120 18.08 6.27 -8.50
CA TRP A 120 17.85 6.42 -9.94
C TRP A 120 16.35 6.41 -10.27
N TRP A 121 15.57 5.55 -9.64
CA TRP A 121 14.11 5.52 -9.78
C TRP A 121 13.48 6.86 -9.32
N LEU A 122 13.97 7.50 -8.27
CA LEU A 122 13.54 8.85 -7.89
C LEU A 122 13.79 9.87 -9.01
N TRP A 123 14.94 9.80 -9.66
CA TRP A 123 15.26 10.63 -10.83
C TRP A 123 14.29 10.39 -11.98
N GLU A 124 13.97 9.14 -12.30
CA GLU A 124 13.01 8.76 -13.33
C GLU A 124 11.58 9.23 -12.99
N LYS A 125 11.25 9.34 -11.71
CA LYS A 125 9.99 9.90 -11.23
C LYS A 125 9.93 11.44 -11.29
N GLY A 126 11.01 12.12 -11.54
CA GLY A 126 11.07 13.57 -11.69
C GLY A 126 11.77 14.33 -10.56
N ALA A 127 12.31 13.62 -9.56
CA ALA A 127 13.09 14.28 -8.50
C ALA A 127 14.33 14.94 -9.09
N THR A 128 14.62 16.18 -8.68
CA THR A 128 15.85 16.90 -9.07
C THR A 128 17.08 16.30 -8.36
N LEU A 129 18.29 16.60 -8.87
CA LEU A 129 19.52 16.17 -8.20
C LEU A 129 19.63 16.76 -6.80
N GLU A 130 19.19 17.98 -6.60
CA GLU A 130 19.14 18.66 -5.31
C GLU A 130 18.16 18.00 -4.34
N ALA A 131 17.01 17.54 -4.85
CA ALA A 131 16.04 16.79 -4.05
C ALA A 131 16.62 15.43 -3.64
N ILE A 132 17.25 14.70 -4.57
CA ILE A 132 17.90 13.42 -4.26
C ILE A 132 19.07 13.61 -3.27
N ASN A 133 19.83 14.68 -3.39
CA ASN A 133 20.90 15.03 -2.43
C ASN A 133 20.33 15.27 -1.03
N TRP A 134 19.20 15.99 -0.94
CA TRP A 134 18.46 16.16 0.31
C TRP A 134 17.98 14.82 0.87
N TYR A 135 17.38 13.97 0.02
CA TYR A 135 16.87 12.68 0.42
C TYR A 135 17.94 11.77 1.02
N ILE A 136 19.13 11.72 0.41
CA ILE A 136 20.28 10.97 0.94
C ILE A 136 20.70 11.47 2.34
N ALA A 137 20.72 12.77 2.53
CA ALA A 137 21.08 13.36 3.82
C ALA A 137 20.00 13.06 4.89
N GLU A 138 18.73 13.19 4.53
CA GLU A 138 17.60 12.94 5.41
C GLU A 138 17.47 11.46 5.77
N ARG A 139 17.65 10.55 4.79
CA ARG A 139 17.55 9.11 4.95
C ARG A 139 18.41 8.54 6.09
N ARG A 140 19.55 9.15 6.35
CA ARG A 140 20.47 8.75 7.44
C ARG A 140 19.88 8.88 8.83
N LYS A 141 18.81 9.65 9.00
CA LYS A 141 18.10 9.82 10.28
C LYS A 141 17.16 8.67 10.59
N TYR A 142 16.80 7.85 9.58
CA TYR A 142 15.85 6.75 9.67
C TYR A 142 16.58 5.40 9.70
N ASN A 143 16.05 4.45 10.46
CA ASN A 143 16.67 3.14 10.59
C ASN A 143 16.54 2.29 9.32
N ASP A 144 15.42 2.45 8.60
CA ASP A 144 15.15 1.70 7.37
C ASP A 144 14.37 2.55 6.35
N HIS A 145 14.30 2.04 5.12
CA HIS A 145 13.55 2.67 4.03
C HIS A 145 12.07 2.89 4.37
N GLY A 146 11.44 1.91 5.04
CA GLY A 146 10.01 1.99 5.34
C GLY A 146 9.66 3.15 6.28
N GLN A 147 10.53 3.48 7.23
CA GLN A 147 10.34 4.63 8.11
C GLN A 147 10.47 5.94 7.34
N MET A 148 11.45 6.05 6.44
CA MET A 148 11.61 7.22 5.58
C MET A 148 10.41 7.38 4.64
N ALA A 149 9.99 6.30 3.97
CA ALA A 149 8.88 6.32 3.03
C ALA A 149 7.50 6.57 3.70
N ALA A 150 7.38 6.30 5.00
CA ALA A 150 6.17 6.66 5.76
C ALA A 150 6.02 8.17 5.94
N GLU A 151 7.14 8.89 6.09
CA GLU A 151 7.16 10.34 6.27
C GLU A 151 7.29 11.10 4.94
N PHE A 152 8.08 10.56 4.02
CA PHE A 152 8.41 11.14 2.72
C PHE A 152 8.19 10.11 1.61
N PRO A 153 6.93 9.77 1.30
CA PRO A 153 6.64 8.80 0.25
C PRO A 153 6.92 9.39 -1.14
N SER A 154 7.52 8.60 -2.00
CA SER A 154 7.88 9.00 -3.36
C SER A 154 6.77 8.70 -4.36
N ASP A 155 5.85 7.81 -4.02
CA ASP A 155 4.60 7.57 -4.75
C ASP A 155 3.50 7.08 -3.80
N ASP A 156 2.29 6.96 -4.34
CA ASP A 156 1.12 6.54 -3.59
C ASP A 156 1.21 5.10 -3.09
N ILE A 157 1.96 4.22 -3.77
CA ILE A 157 2.18 2.84 -3.32
C ILE A 157 3.01 2.86 -2.03
N GLU A 158 4.13 3.60 -2.02
CA GLU A 158 4.94 3.77 -0.82
C GLU A 158 4.14 4.38 0.32
N ALA A 159 3.34 5.42 0.02
CA ALA A 159 2.53 6.10 1.01
C ALA A 159 1.61 5.13 1.77
N PHE A 160 0.85 4.31 1.05
CA PHE A 160 -0.09 3.38 1.69
C PHE A 160 0.58 2.11 2.25
N VAL A 161 1.67 1.65 1.64
CA VAL A 161 2.37 0.44 2.09
C VAL A 161 3.20 0.70 3.35
N HIS A 162 3.79 1.88 3.49
CA HIS A 162 4.70 2.20 4.59
C HIS A 162 4.05 2.97 5.75
N SER A 163 2.87 3.57 5.54
CA SER A 163 2.10 4.22 6.59
C SER A 163 1.19 3.25 7.36
N GLY A 164 0.74 3.68 8.53
CA GLY A 164 -0.17 2.93 9.39
C GLY A 164 0.50 1.95 10.34
N ALA A 165 -0.26 1.51 11.35
CA ALA A 165 0.22 0.52 12.32
C ALA A 165 0.33 -0.86 11.67
N ARG A 166 1.51 -1.46 11.71
CA ARG A 166 1.76 -2.81 11.22
C ARG A 166 1.76 -3.79 12.37
N ILE A 167 1.04 -4.90 12.20
CA ILE A 167 1.05 -6.02 13.15
C ILE A 167 2.27 -6.92 12.89
N PHE A 168 2.68 -7.04 11.62
CA PHE A 168 3.78 -7.90 11.21
C PHE A 168 4.93 -7.10 10.59
N ASP A 169 6.14 -7.51 10.92
CA ASP A 169 7.36 -7.00 10.31
C ASP A 169 7.39 -7.27 8.79
N LYS A 170 7.58 -6.23 7.97
CA LYS A 170 7.57 -6.32 6.50
C LYS A 170 8.63 -7.29 5.98
N TYR A 171 9.83 -7.23 6.52
CA TYR A 171 10.93 -8.07 6.07
C TYR A 171 10.67 -9.55 6.35
N LYS A 172 10.02 -9.85 7.50
CA LYS A 172 9.57 -11.21 7.81
C LYS A 172 8.47 -11.66 6.87
N VAL A 173 7.50 -10.79 6.56
CA VAL A 173 6.41 -11.10 5.61
C VAL A 173 6.98 -11.32 4.21
N ASP A 174 7.91 -10.51 3.73
CA ASP A 174 8.53 -10.67 2.42
C ASP A 174 9.43 -11.91 2.36
N ALA A 175 10.14 -12.22 3.44
CA ALA A 175 10.87 -13.48 3.54
C ALA A 175 9.92 -14.68 3.48
N MET A 176 8.80 -14.63 4.18
CA MET A 176 7.76 -15.66 4.14
C MET A 176 7.14 -15.80 2.73
N ARG A 177 6.87 -14.70 2.04
CA ARG A 177 6.36 -14.73 0.64
C ARG A 177 7.26 -15.52 -0.29
N LYS A 178 8.59 -15.43 -0.13
CA LYS A 178 9.56 -16.19 -0.93
C LYS A 178 9.48 -17.70 -0.68
N THR A 179 8.96 -18.11 0.45
CA THR A 179 8.76 -19.52 0.82
C THR A 179 7.38 -20.05 0.47
N CYS A 180 6.45 -19.18 0.04
CA CYS A 180 5.12 -19.60 -0.36
C CYS A 180 5.18 -20.52 -1.58
N LYS A 181 4.51 -21.66 -1.47
CA LYS A 181 4.38 -22.64 -2.56
C LYS A 181 2.95 -22.63 -3.07
N LYS A 182 2.77 -23.01 -4.33
CA LYS A 182 1.41 -23.27 -4.85
C LYS A 182 0.82 -24.48 -4.12
N PRO A 183 -0.51 -24.52 -3.95
CA PRO A 183 -1.17 -25.70 -3.39
C PRO A 183 -0.90 -26.92 -4.26
N LYS A 184 -0.76 -28.08 -3.63
CA LYS A 184 -0.61 -29.36 -4.36
C LYS A 184 -1.90 -29.79 -5.04
N TYR A 185 -3.02 -29.53 -4.38
CA TYR A 185 -4.35 -29.86 -4.87
C TYR A 185 -5.26 -28.66 -4.76
N VAL A 186 -6.09 -28.43 -5.75
CA VAL A 186 -7.17 -27.44 -5.77
C VAL A 186 -8.42 -28.16 -6.21
N GLY A 187 -9.52 -27.97 -5.49
CA GLY A 187 -10.75 -28.66 -5.80
C GLY A 187 -11.90 -28.32 -4.87
N GLU A 188 -12.88 -29.17 -4.90
CA GLU A 188 -14.10 -29.08 -4.08
C GLU A 188 -14.33 -30.36 -3.33
N VAL A 189 -15.04 -30.28 -2.22
CA VAL A 189 -15.49 -31.41 -1.43
C VAL A 189 -16.99 -31.64 -1.69
N TYR A 190 -17.33 -32.85 -2.07
CA TYR A 190 -18.71 -33.28 -2.31
C TYR A 190 -19.10 -34.32 -1.31
N ALA A 191 -20.36 -34.27 -0.87
CA ALA A 191 -21.02 -35.28 -0.07
C ALA A 191 -22.15 -35.93 -0.88
N ASP A 192 -22.67 -37.06 -0.41
CA ASP A 192 -23.83 -37.72 -1.06
C ASP A 192 -25.12 -36.91 -0.90
N THR A 193 -25.18 -36.03 0.11
CA THR A 193 -26.29 -35.09 0.36
C THR A 193 -25.79 -33.74 0.79
N ASP A 194 -26.37 -32.65 0.27
CA ASP A 194 -25.97 -31.28 0.57
C ASP A 194 -26.55 -30.77 1.90
N GLU A 195 -27.53 -31.43 2.48
CA GLU A 195 -28.22 -30.99 3.69
C GLU A 195 -28.48 -32.13 4.68
N GLY A 196 -28.64 -31.79 5.96
CA GLY A 196 -29.07 -32.67 7.01
C GLY A 196 -27.93 -33.36 7.78
N LYS A 197 -28.30 -34.34 8.63
CA LYS A 197 -27.35 -35.04 9.52
C LYS A 197 -26.30 -35.87 8.78
N ASN A 198 -26.50 -36.17 7.52
CA ASN A 198 -25.60 -36.97 6.69
C ASN A 198 -24.75 -36.13 5.73
N ALA A 199 -24.83 -34.80 5.79
CA ALA A 199 -24.07 -33.90 4.91
C ALA A 199 -22.54 -34.03 5.06
N LEU A 200 -22.07 -34.66 6.14
CA LEU A 200 -20.62 -34.91 6.37
C LEU A 200 -20.24 -36.39 6.16
N GLN A 201 -21.12 -37.20 5.60
CA GLN A 201 -20.84 -38.62 5.29
C GLN A 201 -20.43 -38.80 3.84
N ASN A 202 -19.52 -39.73 3.60
CA ASN A 202 -19.00 -40.07 2.27
C ASN A 202 -18.43 -38.88 1.51
N LEU A 203 -17.65 -38.03 2.20
CA LEU A 203 -16.98 -36.90 1.60
C LEU A 203 -15.97 -37.35 0.55
N ARG A 204 -16.00 -36.71 -0.62
CA ARG A 204 -15.09 -36.97 -1.74
C ARG A 204 -14.49 -35.64 -2.17
N PHE A 205 -13.16 -35.62 -2.28
CA PHE A 205 -12.47 -34.51 -2.89
C PHE A 205 -12.40 -34.72 -4.42
N MET A 206 -12.79 -33.71 -5.19
CA MET A 206 -12.63 -33.70 -6.63
C MET A 206 -11.74 -32.53 -7.02
N GLU A 207 -10.73 -32.81 -7.82
CA GLU A 207 -9.84 -31.77 -8.33
C GLU A 207 -10.58 -30.86 -9.31
N ASP A 208 -10.56 -29.56 -9.03
CA ASP A 208 -11.05 -28.49 -9.89
C ASP A 208 -10.13 -27.28 -9.77
N LYS A 209 -9.63 -26.79 -10.91
CA LYS A 209 -8.73 -25.61 -10.93
C LYS A 209 -9.38 -24.33 -10.40
N GLN A 210 -10.70 -24.26 -10.37
CA GLN A 210 -11.48 -23.13 -9.84
C GLN A 210 -12.09 -23.44 -8.46
N GLY A 211 -11.76 -24.60 -7.88
CA GLY A 211 -12.27 -25.02 -6.58
C GLY A 211 -11.82 -24.12 -5.44
N LEU A 212 -12.66 -24.02 -4.41
CA LEU A 212 -12.40 -23.15 -3.25
C LEU A 212 -11.44 -23.79 -2.23
N LEU A 213 -11.28 -25.12 -2.24
CA LEU A 213 -10.38 -25.82 -1.33
C LEU A 213 -8.98 -25.92 -1.92
N HIS A 214 -8.03 -25.32 -1.24
CA HIS A 214 -6.62 -25.34 -1.58
C HIS A 214 -5.85 -26.14 -0.53
N ILE A 215 -5.17 -27.23 -0.94
CA ILE A 215 -4.44 -28.13 -0.05
C ILE A 215 -2.95 -28.06 -0.38
N TRP A 216 -2.12 -27.63 0.57
CA TRP A 216 -0.65 -27.60 0.44
C TRP A 216 -0.02 -28.87 0.93
N GLU A 217 -0.59 -29.49 1.97
CA GLU A 217 -0.08 -30.67 2.63
C GLU A 217 -1.25 -31.53 3.14
N LEU A 218 -1.20 -32.80 2.91
CA LEU A 218 -2.19 -33.72 3.46
C LEU A 218 -1.84 -33.99 4.93
N PRO A 219 -2.84 -34.16 5.80
CA PRO A 219 -2.59 -34.57 7.19
C PRO A 219 -1.89 -35.93 7.21
N GLU A 220 -0.92 -36.08 8.11
CA GLU A 220 -0.35 -37.40 8.40
C GLU A 220 -1.42 -38.26 9.07
N ILE A 221 -1.77 -39.35 8.44
CA ILE A 221 -2.71 -40.32 9.02
C ILE A 221 -1.89 -41.21 9.94
N ASP A 222 -1.99 -41.00 11.25
CA ASP A 222 -1.47 -41.95 12.21
C ASP A 222 -2.44 -43.14 12.27
N GLU A 223 -2.03 -44.30 11.72
CA GLU A 223 -2.87 -45.48 11.65
C GLU A 223 -3.35 -46.01 13.03
N LYS A 224 -2.91 -45.39 14.12
CA LYS A 224 -3.25 -45.74 15.51
C LYS A 224 -4.44 -45.01 16.11
N GLU A 225 -4.98 -44.00 15.47
CA GLU A 225 -6.16 -43.25 15.94
C GLU A 225 -7.34 -43.35 14.99
N VAL A 226 -7.72 -44.52 14.57
CA VAL A 226 -9.11 -44.76 14.12
C VAL A 226 -9.92 -45.01 15.38
N VAL A 227 -10.40 -43.96 16.01
CA VAL A 227 -11.44 -44.05 17.04
C VAL A 227 -12.75 -44.32 16.32
N THR A 228 -13.25 -45.57 16.48
CA THR A 228 -14.58 -46.03 16.08
C THR A 228 -15.66 -45.26 16.79
#